data_009e796259472c7d3c43b21b4a8fa627
#
_entry.id   009e796259472c7d3c43b21b4a8fa627
#
_cell.length_a   1.000
_cell.length_b   1.000
_cell.length_c   1.000
_cell.angle_alpha   90.00
_cell.angle_beta   90.00
_cell.angle_gamma   90.00
#
_symmetry.space_group_name_H-M   'P 1'
#
loop_
_entity.id
_entity.type
_entity.pdbx_description
1 polymer ?
#
loop_
_entity_poly.entity_id
_entity_poly.type
_entity_poly.pdbx_seq_one_letter_code
_entity_poly.pdbx_strand_id
1 'polypeptide(L)'
;MSSDEAGRRPPTAQQFVLAELRRAITTGRLRPGTPIRQDALAEELQVSRVPLREALKTLEGEGLVTYKAHKGYCVATLSLDDLREVYRIRELLEEEAVRHAVARLSGDDLDRLESVQEEVERAAAAGDVPAMAAANRLFHMTLFDCAGMPRLARLIRTLWDTTDAYRSMYYGDAGNRERVVKEHRATLDALRRRAADEAVTTLNVHRDHAVAELESLLARPS
;
A
#
# COMPACT_ATOMS: atom_id res chain seq x y z
N MET A 1 21.99 -29.04 -5.76
CA MET A 1 22.22 -28.53 -4.38
C MET A 1 22.68 -27.09 -4.54
N SER A 2 21.78 -26.20 -4.24
CA SER A 2 21.81 -24.80 -4.65
C SER A 2 22.64 -23.94 -3.72
N SER A 3 23.56 -23.17 -4.31
CA SER A 3 24.50 -22.24 -3.66
C SER A 3 23.96 -20.77 -3.69
N ASP A 4 22.69 -20.55 -3.41
CA ASP A 4 22.07 -19.22 -3.52
C ASP A 4 21.51 -18.64 -2.20
N GLU A 5 21.85 -19.23 -1.04
CA GLU A 5 21.46 -18.70 0.27
C GLU A 5 22.54 -17.90 1.01
N ALA A 6 23.70 -17.70 0.39
CA ALA A 6 24.84 -17.03 1.02
C ALA A 6 24.94 -15.57 0.60
N GLY A 7 24.20 -14.63 1.25
CA GLY A 7 24.51 -13.22 1.03
C GLY A 7 23.55 -12.15 1.54
N ARG A 8 22.40 -12.46 2.11
CA ARG A 8 21.55 -11.42 2.71
C ARG A 8 22.04 -11.10 4.12
N ARG A 9 22.75 -9.98 4.27
CA ARG A 9 23.02 -9.44 5.61
C ARG A 9 21.71 -9.23 6.35
N PRO A 10 21.61 -9.60 7.63
CA PRO A 10 20.43 -9.32 8.42
C PRO A 10 20.14 -7.81 8.41
N PRO A 11 18.88 -7.40 8.43
CA PRO A 11 18.51 -5.99 8.42
C PRO A 11 19.16 -5.28 9.60
N THR A 12 19.61 -4.05 9.38
CA THR A 12 20.07 -3.20 10.49
C THR A 12 18.93 -2.92 11.46
N ALA A 13 19.23 -2.58 12.72
CA ALA A 13 18.20 -2.22 13.70
C ALA A 13 17.28 -1.09 13.18
N GLN A 14 17.83 -0.11 12.45
CA GLN A 14 17.04 0.94 11.80
C GLN A 14 16.10 0.38 10.73
N GLN A 15 16.59 -0.50 9.86
CA GLN A 15 15.76 -1.12 8.81
C GLN A 15 14.65 -1.98 9.40
N PHE A 16 14.94 -2.72 10.47
CA PHE A 16 13.93 -3.49 11.20
C PHE A 16 12.86 -2.59 11.79
N VAL A 17 13.24 -1.55 12.52
CA VAL A 17 12.29 -0.59 13.13
C VAL A 17 11.45 0.12 12.06
N LEU A 18 12.08 0.53 10.96
CA LEU A 18 11.41 1.18 9.84
C LEU A 18 10.32 0.27 9.25
N ALA A 19 10.64 -1.00 9.02
CA ALA A 19 9.68 -1.98 8.49
C ALA A 19 8.52 -2.23 9.47
N GLU A 20 8.80 -2.38 10.77
CA GLU A 20 7.78 -2.60 11.79
C GLU A 20 6.84 -1.41 11.97
N LEU A 21 7.38 -0.20 12.01
CA LEU A 21 6.58 1.01 12.08
C LEU A 21 5.70 1.20 10.85
N ARG A 22 6.28 1.03 9.65
CA ARG A 22 5.52 1.13 8.40
C ARG A 22 4.39 0.10 8.39
N ARG A 23 4.66 -1.15 8.75
CA ARG A 23 3.64 -2.19 8.86
C ARG A 23 2.55 -1.81 9.87
N ALA A 24 2.91 -1.31 11.05
CA ALA A 24 1.94 -0.92 12.07
C ALA A 24 1.02 0.23 11.62
N ILE A 25 1.54 1.16 10.81
CA ILE A 25 0.78 2.28 10.26
C ILE A 25 -0.12 1.78 9.11
N THR A 26 0.44 1.07 8.12
CA THR A 26 -0.31 0.63 6.93
C THR A 26 -1.40 -0.39 7.24
N THR A 27 -1.21 -1.21 8.28
CA THR A 27 -2.25 -2.15 8.77
C THR A 27 -3.27 -1.50 9.73
N GLY A 28 -3.12 -0.20 10.05
CA GLY A 28 -4.00 0.51 10.97
C GLY A 28 -3.82 0.16 12.45
N ARG A 29 -2.80 -0.64 12.82
CA ARG A 29 -2.43 -0.89 14.24
C ARG A 29 -2.06 0.43 14.94
N LEU A 30 -1.30 1.29 14.27
CA LEU A 30 -1.10 2.68 14.63
C LEU A 30 -2.00 3.55 13.77
N ARG A 31 -3.06 4.07 14.37
CA ARG A 31 -4.08 4.87 13.64
C ARG A 31 -3.58 6.28 13.31
N PRO A 32 -4.09 6.90 12.23
CA PRO A 32 -3.84 8.31 11.94
C PRO A 32 -4.07 9.20 13.16
N GLY A 33 -3.16 10.16 13.39
CA GLY A 33 -3.20 11.06 14.53
C GLY A 33 -2.67 10.49 15.85
N THR A 34 -2.40 9.20 15.95
CA THR A 34 -1.89 8.58 17.18
C THR A 34 -0.48 9.05 17.50
N PRO A 35 -0.21 9.54 18.74
CA PRO A 35 1.14 9.86 19.17
C PRO A 35 2.02 8.63 19.27
N ILE A 36 3.24 8.71 18.74
CA ILE A 36 4.24 7.64 18.81
C ILE A 36 5.09 7.81 20.07
N ARG A 37 4.84 6.98 21.06
CA ARG A 37 5.58 6.98 22.33
C ARG A 37 6.91 6.28 22.14
N GLN A 38 7.97 7.06 21.84
CA GLN A 38 9.28 6.53 21.46
C GLN A 38 9.90 5.59 22.51
N ASP A 39 9.74 5.89 23.80
CA ASP A 39 10.32 5.08 24.87
C ASP A 39 9.65 3.70 24.96
N ALA A 40 8.33 3.66 24.99
CA ALA A 40 7.56 2.42 25.02
C ALA A 40 7.81 1.57 23.75
N LEU A 41 7.91 2.22 22.60
CA LEU A 41 8.15 1.51 21.33
C LEU A 41 9.59 0.98 21.24
N ALA A 42 10.58 1.71 21.75
CA ALA A 42 11.96 1.23 21.81
C ALA A 42 12.09 0.00 22.72
N GLU A 43 11.37 -0.01 23.85
CA GLU A 43 11.29 -1.15 24.75
C GLU A 43 10.57 -2.35 24.09
N GLU A 44 9.39 -2.12 23.47
CA GLU A 44 8.63 -3.17 22.76
C GLU A 44 9.46 -3.85 21.67
N LEU A 45 10.18 -3.06 20.86
CA LEU A 45 11.01 -3.55 19.76
C LEU A 45 12.40 -4.00 20.18
N GLN A 46 12.76 -3.89 21.46
CA GLN A 46 14.08 -4.23 22.00
C GLN A 46 15.23 -3.52 21.28
N VAL A 47 15.07 -2.25 20.97
CA VAL A 47 16.07 -1.42 20.29
C VAL A 47 16.42 -0.18 21.12
N SER A 48 17.59 0.43 20.84
CA SER A 48 17.90 1.74 21.41
C SER A 48 17.11 2.87 20.73
N ARG A 49 17.07 4.04 21.36
CA ARG A 49 16.37 5.22 20.80
C ARG A 49 16.97 5.73 19.48
N VAL A 50 18.25 5.45 19.20
CA VAL A 50 18.93 5.98 18.01
C VAL A 50 18.31 5.41 16.72
N PRO A 51 18.27 4.07 16.48
CA PRO A 51 17.65 3.50 15.30
C PRO A 51 16.16 3.86 15.16
N LEU A 52 15.44 4.00 16.28
CA LEU A 52 14.05 4.43 16.28
C LEU A 52 13.89 5.87 15.75
N ARG A 53 14.70 6.81 16.22
CA ARG A 53 14.66 8.21 15.74
C ARG A 53 15.03 8.32 14.27
N GLU A 54 16.02 7.57 13.81
CA GLU A 54 16.40 7.55 12.39
C GLU A 54 15.27 6.95 11.51
N ALA A 55 14.60 5.90 11.96
CA ALA A 55 13.43 5.36 11.29
C ALA A 55 12.27 6.37 11.23
N LEU A 56 12.00 7.07 12.34
CA LEU A 56 10.94 8.11 12.39
C LEU A 56 11.24 9.28 11.45
N LYS A 57 12.50 9.73 11.34
CA LYS A 57 12.89 10.77 10.37
C LYS A 57 12.68 10.31 8.92
N THR A 58 12.96 9.03 8.64
CA THR A 58 12.71 8.47 7.32
C THR A 58 11.21 8.47 7.00
N LEU A 59 10.37 8.01 7.95
CA LEU A 59 8.91 8.01 7.80
C LEU A 59 8.31 9.42 7.73
N GLU A 60 8.93 10.41 8.38
CA GLU A 60 8.55 11.82 8.26
C GLU A 60 8.81 12.34 6.83
N GLY A 61 9.97 12.03 6.26
CA GLY A 61 10.27 12.34 4.87
C GLY A 61 9.38 11.61 3.84
N GLU A 62 8.77 10.49 4.24
CA GLU A 62 7.79 9.74 3.45
C GLU A 62 6.33 10.19 3.69
N GLY A 63 6.09 11.11 4.62
CA GLY A 63 4.75 11.60 4.95
C GLY A 63 3.89 10.66 5.81
N LEU A 64 4.47 9.57 6.36
CA LEU A 64 3.76 8.61 7.21
C LEU A 64 3.65 9.03 8.66
N VAL A 65 4.55 9.88 9.11
CA VAL A 65 4.53 10.49 10.44
C VAL A 65 4.81 11.98 10.34
N THR A 66 4.36 12.75 11.32
CA THR A 66 4.65 14.19 11.45
C THR A 66 5.23 14.48 12.80
N TYR A 67 6.23 15.37 12.86
CA TYR A 67 6.73 15.87 14.12
C TYR A 67 5.92 17.10 14.57
N LYS A 68 5.34 17.05 15.75
CA LYS A 68 4.62 18.18 16.36
C LYS A 68 5.41 18.68 17.56
N ALA A 69 5.72 20.00 17.58
CA ALA A 69 6.42 20.61 18.72
C ALA A 69 5.66 20.28 20.02
N HIS A 70 6.40 19.95 21.07
CA HIS A 70 5.89 19.54 22.39
C HIS A 70 5.06 18.25 22.46
N LYS A 71 4.68 17.64 21.32
CA LYS A 71 3.94 16.36 21.26
C LYS A 71 4.78 15.20 20.69
N GLY A 72 5.90 15.51 20.04
CA GLY A 72 6.74 14.51 19.41
C GLY A 72 6.16 14.03 18.07
N TYR A 73 6.55 12.80 17.66
CA TYR A 73 6.05 12.19 16.44
C TYR A 73 4.61 11.67 16.63
N CYS A 74 3.80 11.89 15.61
CA CYS A 74 2.45 11.34 15.49
C CYS A 74 2.30 10.67 14.11
N VAL A 75 1.46 9.65 14.01
CA VAL A 75 1.04 9.13 12.70
C VAL A 75 0.38 10.26 11.92
N ALA A 76 0.77 10.42 10.66
CA ALA A 76 0.21 11.47 9.80
C ALA A 76 -1.31 11.30 9.63
N THR A 77 -2.00 12.41 9.52
CA THR A 77 -3.42 12.45 9.14
C THR A 77 -3.51 13.08 7.76
N LEU A 78 -4.26 12.46 6.86
CA LEU A 78 -4.57 13.06 5.57
C LEU A 78 -5.79 13.95 5.70
N SER A 79 -5.70 15.16 5.17
CA SER A 79 -6.87 15.98 4.84
C SER A 79 -7.52 15.45 3.56
N LEU A 80 -8.72 15.93 3.23
CA LEU A 80 -9.36 15.60 1.96
C LEU A 80 -8.53 16.09 0.76
N ASP A 81 -7.90 17.25 0.88
CA ASP A 81 -7.07 17.79 -0.19
C ASP A 81 -5.77 16.99 -0.36
N ASP A 82 -5.12 16.56 0.74
CA ASP A 82 -3.97 15.66 0.68
C ASP A 82 -4.34 14.32 0.04
N LEU A 83 -5.52 13.76 0.40
CA LEU A 83 -6.01 12.53 -0.20
C LEU A 83 -6.15 12.68 -1.73
N ARG A 84 -6.81 13.74 -2.18
CA ARG A 84 -7.01 14.04 -3.61
C ARG A 84 -5.70 14.20 -4.35
N GLU A 85 -4.77 14.95 -3.78
CA GLU A 85 -3.44 15.18 -4.36
C GLU A 85 -2.67 13.85 -4.50
N VAL A 86 -2.60 13.05 -3.44
CA VAL A 86 -1.93 11.75 -3.46
C VAL A 86 -2.55 10.84 -4.51
N TYR A 87 -3.87 10.74 -4.59
CA TYR A 87 -4.53 9.88 -5.56
C TYR A 87 -4.37 10.40 -7.00
N ARG A 88 -4.32 11.72 -7.21
CA ARG A 88 -4.02 12.28 -8.53
C ARG A 88 -2.60 11.96 -9.00
N ILE A 89 -1.62 12.07 -8.10
CA ILE A 89 -0.24 11.69 -8.44
C ILE A 89 -0.15 10.18 -8.71
N ARG A 90 -0.82 9.37 -7.92
CA ARG A 90 -0.88 7.91 -8.14
C ARG A 90 -1.47 7.56 -9.49
N GLU A 91 -2.57 8.19 -9.89
CA GLU A 91 -3.18 8.00 -11.21
C GLU A 91 -2.15 8.15 -12.32
N LEU A 92 -1.44 9.27 -12.34
CA LEU A 92 -0.42 9.56 -13.36
C LEU A 92 0.70 8.52 -13.40
N LEU A 93 1.19 8.09 -12.24
CA LEU A 93 2.30 7.16 -12.14
C LEU A 93 1.86 5.70 -12.41
N GLU A 94 0.69 5.31 -11.93
CA GLU A 94 0.16 3.96 -12.07
C GLU A 94 -0.27 3.68 -13.52
N GLU A 95 -0.86 4.66 -14.23
CA GLU A 95 -1.16 4.53 -15.67
C GLU A 95 0.10 4.23 -16.48
N GLU A 96 1.17 4.98 -16.24
CA GLU A 96 2.46 4.73 -16.90
C GLU A 96 2.99 3.34 -16.57
N ALA A 97 2.95 2.94 -15.29
CA ALA A 97 3.39 1.61 -14.88
C ALA A 97 2.58 0.50 -15.57
N VAL A 98 1.25 0.63 -15.66
CA VAL A 98 0.38 -0.38 -16.30
C VAL A 98 0.67 -0.50 -17.78
N ARG A 99 0.82 0.63 -18.51
CA ARG A 99 1.16 0.61 -19.95
C ARG A 99 2.47 -0.14 -20.20
N HIS A 100 3.49 0.13 -19.39
CA HIS A 100 4.77 -0.57 -19.47
C HIS A 100 4.66 -2.04 -19.05
N ALA A 101 3.89 -2.36 -18.01
CA ALA A 101 3.66 -3.72 -17.57
C ALA A 101 2.99 -4.56 -18.66
N VAL A 102 1.92 -4.06 -19.28
CA VAL A 102 1.21 -4.79 -20.36
C VAL A 102 2.13 -5.18 -21.51
N ALA A 103 3.07 -4.31 -21.88
CA ALA A 103 4.04 -4.61 -22.93
C ALA A 103 5.08 -5.69 -22.53
N ARG A 104 5.28 -5.93 -21.25
CA ARG A 104 6.37 -6.79 -20.71
C ARG A 104 5.87 -8.06 -20.02
N LEU A 105 4.62 -8.12 -19.56
CA LEU A 105 4.05 -9.26 -18.85
C LEU A 105 4.41 -10.59 -19.52
N SER A 106 4.91 -11.56 -18.75
CA SER A 106 5.05 -12.95 -19.15
C SER A 106 3.81 -13.78 -18.77
N GLY A 107 3.76 -15.05 -19.19
CA GLY A 107 2.76 -16.00 -18.71
C GLY A 107 2.85 -16.18 -17.19
N ASP A 108 4.06 -16.35 -16.67
CA ASP A 108 4.32 -16.55 -15.24
C ASP A 108 3.88 -15.33 -14.41
N ASP A 109 4.00 -14.09 -14.96
CA ASP A 109 3.51 -12.89 -14.27
C ASP A 109 1.98 -12.89 -14.20
N LEU A 110 1.28 -13.32 -15.25
CA LEU A 110 -0.17 -13.45 -15.26
C LEU A 110 -0.64 -14.52 -14.28
N ASP A 111 0.03 -15.68 -14.23
CA ASP A 111 -0.28 -16.76 -13.28
C ASP A 111 -0.07 -16.28 -11.82
N ARG A 112 0.99 -15.51 -11.59
CA ARG A 112 1.24 -14.91 -10.28
C ARG A 112 0.16 -13.90 -9.90
N LEU A 113 -0.25 -13.03 -10.80
CA LEU A 113 -1.34 -12.07 -10.57
C LEU A 113 -2.66 -12.79 -10.30
N GLU A 114 -2.94 -13.89 -11.01
CA GLU A 114 -4.11 -14.73 -10.77
C GLU A 114 -4.09 -15.35 -9.36
N SER A 115 -2.97 -15.94 -8.96
CA SER A 115 -2.83 -16.52 -7.62
C SER A 115 -3.06 -15.48 -6.51
N VAL A 116 -2.54 -14.26 -6.69
CA VAL A 116 -2.75 -13.17 -5.73
C VAL A 116 -4.21 -12.70 -5.74
N GLN A 117 -4.87 -12.69 -6.90
CA GLN A 117 -6.30 -12.38 -6.99
C GLN A 117 -7.16 -13.41 -6.25
N GLU A 118 -6.81 -14.68 -6.31
CA GLU A 118 -7.50 -15.70 -5.50
C GLU A 118 -7.34 -15.47 -3.99
N GLU A 119 -6.20 -14.92 -3.55
CA GLU A 119 -6.04 -14.49 -2.14
C GLU A 119 -6.96 -13.34 -1.79
N VAL A 120 -7.10 -12.34 -2.69
CA VAL A 120 -8.05 -11.23 -2.53
C VAL A 120 -9.48 -11.77 -2.37
N GLU A 121 -9.89 -12.70 -3.22
CA GLU A 121 -11.23 -13.31 -3.20
C GLU A 121 -11.50 -14.10 -1.91
N ARG A 122 -10.53 -14.90 -1.47
CA ARG A 122 -10.64 -15.65 -0.20
C ARG A 122 -10.79 -14.71 0.99
N ALA A 123 -9.97 -13.66 1.05
CA ALA A 123 -10.03 -12.66 2.12
C ALA A 123 -11.35 -11.88 2.09
N ALA A 124 -11.83 -11.51 0.91
CA ALA A 124 -13.11 -10.82 0.72
C ALA A 124 -14.29 -11.67 1.20
N ALA A 125 -14.32 -12.95 0.81
CA ALA A 125 -15.36 -13.90 1.21
C ALA A 125 -15.38 -14.18 2.73
N ALA A 126 -14.18 -14.23 3.34
CA ALA A 126 -14.01 -14.40 4.78
C ALA A 126 -14.33 -13.12 5.59
N GLY A 127 -14.43 -11.96 4.96
CA GLY A 127 -14.52 -10.67 5.64
C GLY A 127 -13.26 -10.30 6.44
N ASP A 128 -12.13 -10.92 6.11
CA ASP A 128 -10.84 -10.66 6.75
C ASP A 128 -10.21 -9.38 6.17
N VAL A 129 -10.51 -8.25 6.81
CA VAL A 129 -10.06 -6.92 6.38
C VAL A 129 -8.54 -6.80 6.32
N PRO A 130 -7.75 -7.26 7.31
CA PRO A 130 -6.29 -7.25 7.23
C PRO A 130 -5.74 -8.07 6.07
N ALA A 131 -6.24 -9.30 5.86
CA ALA A 131 -5.81 -10.14 4.75
C ALA A 131 -6.20 -9.52 3.40
N MET A 132 -7.41 -8.94 3.31
CA MET A 132 -7.89 -8.23 2.12
C MET A 132 -6.98 -7.06 1.74
N ALA A 133 -6.60 -6.22 2.71
CA ALA A 133 -5.72 -5.08 2.49
C ALA A 133 -4.32 -5.54 2.01
N ALA A 134 -3.78 -6.60 2.62
CA ALA A 134 -2.48 -7.15 2.24
C ALA A 134 -2.50 -7.75 0.83
N ALA A 135 -3.49 -8.59 0.51
CA ALA A 135 -3.63 -9.23 -0.79
C ALA A 135 -3.89 -8.21 -1.91
N ASN A 136 -4.78 -7.22 -1.68
CA ASN A 136 -5.01 -6.13 -2.62
C ASN A 136 -3.72 -5.35 -2.92
N ARG A 137 -2.97 -4.98 -1.87
CA ARG A 137 -1.67 -4.32 -2.07
C ARG A 137 -0.71 -5.18 -2.87
N LEU A 138 -0.62 -6.47 -2.57
CA LEU A 138 0.25 -7.40 -3.28
C LEU A 138 -0.13 -7.49 -4.76
N PHE A 139 -1.41 -7.55 -5.10
CA PHE A 139 -1.91 -7.55 -6.48
C PHE A 139 -1.38 -6.35 -7.26
N HIS A 140 -1.61 -5.15 -6.75
CA HIS A 140 -1.19 -3.92 -7.41
C HIS A 140 0.34 -3.79 -7.51
N MET A 141 1.08 -4.10 -6.44
CA MET A 141 2.54 -4.02 -6.47
C MET A 141 3.14 -5.04 -7.43
N THR A 142 2.58 -6.25 -7.52
CA THR A 142 2.99 -7.27 -8.50
C THR A 142 2.80 -6.74 -9.92
N LEU A 143 1.66 -6.13 -10.22
CA LEU A 143 1.40 -5.52 -11.53
C LEU A 143 2.40 -4.40 -11.85
N PHE A 144 2.62 -3.46 -10.93
CA PHE A 144 3.52 -2.32 -11.18
C PHE A 144 5.00 -2.75 -11.29
N ASP A 145 5.41 -3.82 -10.62
CA ASP A 145 6.76 -4.37 -10.74
C ASP A 145 7.04 -4.96 -12.13
N CYS A 146 6.00 -5.50 -12.80
CA CYS A 146 6.10 -5.99 -14.18
C CYS A 146 6.46 -4.89 -15.19
N ALA A 147 6.27 -3.61 -14.85
CA ALA A 147 6.70 -2.50 -15.68
C ALA A 147 8.21 -2.45 -15.94
N GLY A 148 9.02 -3.08 -15.06
CA GLY A 148 10.48 -3.03 -15.14
C GLY A 148 11.06 -1.64 -14.88
N MET A 149 10.32 -0.79 -14.16
CA MET A 149 10.67 0.58 -13.81
C MET A 149 10.84 0.75 -12.28
N PRO A 150 11.98 0.31 -11.70
CA PRO A 150 12.10 0.19 -10.24
C PRO A 150 12.02 1.53 -9.50
N ARG A 151 12.37 2.65 -10.13
CA ARG A 151 12.19 3.99 -9.54
C ARG A 151 10.74 4.40 -9.48
N LEU A 152 9.99 4.17 -10.56
CA LEU A 152 8.56 4.43 -10.64
C LEU A 152 7.80 3.59 -9.60
N ALA A 153 8.06 2.28 -9.56
CA ALA A 153 7.46 1.36 -8.58
C ALA A 153 7.74 1.80 -7.13
N ARG A 154 8.93 2.34 -6.84
CA ARG A 154 9.24 2.88 -5.50
C ARG A 154 8.41 4.11 -5.15
N LEU A 155 8.26 5.06 -6.08
CA LEU A 155 7.43 6.25 -5.88
C LEU A 155 5.97 5.87 -5.63
N ILE A 156 5.44 4.94 -6.44
CA ILE A 156 4.08 4.40 -6.25
C ILE A 156 3.94 3.80 -4.86
N ARG A 157 4.89 2.96 -4.40
CA ARG A 157 4.84 2.35 -3.06
C ARG A 157 4.80 3.40 -1.95
N THR A 158 5.62 4.44 -2.05
CA THR A 158 5.63 5.53 -1.06
C THR A 158 4.28 6.21 -0.97
N LEU A 159 3.64 6.52 -2.10
CA LEU A 159 2.31 7.12 -2.13
C LEU A 159 1.22 6.16 -1.60
N TRP A 160 1.33 4.87 -1.90
CA TRP A 160 0.42 3.86 -1.35
C TRP A 160 0.51 3.78 0.17
N ASP A 161 1.72 3.81 0.73
CA ASP A 161 1.96 3.75 2.17
C ASP A 161 1.19 4.86 2.91
N THR A 162 1.07 6.06 2.32
CA THR A 162 0.35 7.19 2.94
C THR A 162 -1.17 6.99 3.02
N THR A 163 -1.74 6.14 2.15
CA THR A 163 -3.19 5.92 2.07
C THR A 163 -3.65 4.56 2.60
N ASP A 164 -2.75 3.62 2.83
CA ASP A 164 -3.09 2.24 3.22
C ASP A 164 -3.82 2.15 4.57
N ALA A 165 -3.47 3.01 5.54
CA ALA A 165 -4.17 3.05 6.83
C ALA A 165 -5.66 3.38 6.69
N TYR A 166 -6.05 4.11 5.65
CA TYR A 166 -7.44 4.45 5.36
C TYR A 166 -8.14 3.36 4.56
N ARG A 167 -7.41 2.54 3.79
CA ARG A 167 -8.00 1.43 3.02
C ARG A 167 -8.64 0.35 3.89
N SER A 168 -8.11 0.10 5.07
CA SER A 168 -8.74 -0.84 6.01
C SER A 168 -10.17 -0.42 6.36
N MET A 169 -10.44 0.89 6.41
CA MET A 169 -11.80 1.42 6.61
C MET A 169 -12.71 1.13 5.41
N TYR A 170 -12.19 1.25 4.19
CA TYR A 170 -12.88 0.94 2.95
C TYR A 170 -13.31 -0.54 2.88
N TYR A 171 -12.45 -1.47 3.27
CA TYR A 171 -12.74 -2.91 3.25
C TYR A 171 -13.67 -3.38 4.38
N GLY A 172 -14.03 -2.53 5.33
CA GLY A 172 -15.02 -2.82 6.35
C GLY A 172 -16.41 -3.14 5.78
N ASP A 173 -16.77 -2.53 4.66
CA ASP A 173 -18.04 -2.77 3.94
C ASP A 173 -17.94 -3.97 2.99
N ALA A 174 -18.95 -4.86 3.03
CA ALA A 174 -18.98 -6.06 2.18
C ALA A 174 -19.16 -5.74 0.71
N GLY A 175 -19.97 -4.74 0.37
CA GLY A 175 -20.19 -4.31 -1.01
C GLY A 175 -18.91 -3.76 -1.66
N ASN A 176 -18.08 -3.05 -0.88
CA ASN A 176 -16.78 -2.59 -1.33
C ASN A 176 -15.83 -3.76 -1.62
N ARG A 177 -15.80 -4.78 -0.76
CA ARG A 177 -14.98 -5.97 -1.00
C ARG A 177 -15.39 -6.71 -2.28
N GLU A 178 -16.69 -6.92 -2.50
CA GLU A 178 -17.20 -7.54 -3.72
C GLU A 178 -16.89 -6.73 -4.97
N ARG A 179 -16.98 -5.40 -4.87
CA ARG A 179 -16.63 -4.49 -5.97
C ARG A 179 -15.17 -4.62 -6.37
N VAL A 180 -14.25 -4.60 -5.39
CA VAL A 180 -12.81 -4.78 -5.62
C VAL A 180 -12.52 -6.09 -6.36
N VAL A 181 -13.13 -7.20 -5.93
CA VAL A 181 -12.97 -8.50 -6.60
C VAL A 181 -13.36 -8.42 -8.08
N LYS A 182 -14.52 -7.81 -8.39
CA LYS A 182 -14.99 -7.64 -9.78
C LYS A 182 -14.07 -6.77 -10.62
N GLU A 183 -13.61 -5.66 -10.06
CA GLU A 183 -12.75 -4.69 -10.74
C GLU A 183 -11.36 -5.28 -11.03
N HIS A 184 -10.79 -6.02 -10.08
CA HIS A 184 -9.53 -6.73 -10.31
C HIS A 184 -9.67 -7.80 -11.40
N ARG A 185 -10.78 -8.56 -11.43
CA ARG A 185 -11.05 -9.53 -12.50
C ARG A 185 -11.12 -8.84 -13.88
N ALA A 186 -11.79 -7.70 -13.98
CA ALA A 186 -11.83 -6.91 -15.21
C ALA A 186 -10.42 -6.45 -15.63
N THR A 187 -9.60 -6.01 -14.66
CA THR A 187 -8.21 -5.63 -14.94
C THR A 187 -7.39 -6.83 -15.44
N LEU A 188 -7.49 -7.99 -14.78
CA LEU A 188 -6.81 -9.23 -15.21
C LEU A 188 -7.20 -9.65 -16.63
N ASP A 189 -8.49 -9.57 -16.97
CA ASP A 189 -8.98 -9.90 -18.31
C ASP A 189 -8.42 -8.95 -19.39
N ALA A 190 -8.30 -7.66 -19.08
CA ALA A 190 -7.63 -6.69 -19.96
C ALA A 190 -6.13 -6.99 -20.10
N LEU A 191 -5.43 -7.35 -18.99
CA LEU A 191 -4.02 -7.72 -19.00
C LEU A 191 -3.77 -8.98 -19.85
N ARG A 192 -4.62 -10.01 -19.75
CA ARG A 192 -4.53 -11.24 -20.57
C ARG A 192 -4.67 -10.95 -22.06
N ARG A 193 -5.55 -10.01 -22.43
CA ARG A 193 -5.75 -9.58 -23.82
C ARG A 193 -4.72 -8.56 -24.29
N ARG A 194 -3.78 -8.17 -23.46
CA ARG A 194 -2.80 -7.11 -23.74
C ARG A 194 -3.45 -5.77 -24.11
N ALA A 195 -4.64 -5.50 -23.61
CA ALA A 195 -5.42 -4.30 -23.88
C ALA A 195 -5.02 -3.18 -22.89
N ALA A 196 -3.92 -2.49 -23.16
CA ALA A 196 -3.32 -1.52 -22.24
C ALA A 196 -4.27 -0.39 -21.83
N ASP A 197 -5.00 0.20 -22.80
CA ASP A 197 -5.95 1.28 -22.49
C ASP A 197 -7.13 0.80 -21.64
N GLU A 198 -7.59 -0.43 -21.85
CA GLU A 198 -8.65 -1.03 -21.05
C GLU A 198 -8.15 -1.37 -19.63
N ALA A 199 -6.93 -1.91 -19.50
CA ALA A 199 -6.32 -2.16 -18.20
C ALA A 199 -6.14 -0.87 -17.37
N VAL A 200 -5.73 0.22 -18.01
CA VAL A 200 -5.67 1.55 -17.41
C VAL A 200 -7.07 2.03 -17.01
N THR A 201 -8.07 1.90 -17.88
CA THR A 201 -9.44 2.32 -17.60
C THR A 201 -10.04 1.57 -16.41
N THR A 202 -9.90 0.24 -16.36
CA THR A 202 -10.43 -0.57 -15.25
C THR A 202 -9.73 -0.24 -13.94
N LEU A 203 -8.42 0.03 -13.96
CA LEU A 203 -7.67 0.44 -12.78
C LEU A 203 -8.09 1.85 -12.30
N ASN A 204 -8.38 2.77 -13.22
CA ASN A 204 -8.85 4.10 -12.86
C ASN A 204 -10.23 4.04 -12.21
N VAL A 205 -11.17 3.28 -12.77
CA VAL A 205 -12.50 3.05 -12.18
C VAL A 205 -12.37 2.48 -10.75
N HIS A 206 -11.49 1.48 -10.56
CA HIS A 206 -11.20 0.91 -9.25
C HIS A 206 -10.68 1.96 -8.26
N ARG A 207 -9.77 2.83 -8.71
CA ARG A 207 -9.23 3.93 -7.90
C ARG A 207 -10.29 4.96 -7.54
N ASP A 208 -11.11 5.38 -8.51
CA ASP A 208 -12.15 6.40 -8.32
C ASP A 208 -13.19 5.95 -7.28
N HIS A 209 -13.59 4.68 -7.31
CA HIS A 209 -14.50 4.15 -6.30
C HIS A 209 -13.87 4.17 -4.89
N ALA A 210 -12.57 3.83 -4.78
CA ALA A 210 -11.88 3.90 -3.50
C ALA A 210 -11.76 5.35 -3.00
N VAL A 211 -11.47 6.31 -3.89
CA VAL A 211 -11.40 7.74 -3.54
C VAL A 211 -12.74 8.25 -3.04
N ALA A 212 -13.83 8.02 -3.79
CA ALA A 212 -15.16 8.48 -3.42
C ALA A 212 -15.61 7.98 -2.05
N GLU A 213 -15.34 6.72 -1.74
CA GLU A 213 -15.67 6.14 -0.43
C GLU A 213 -14.80 6.72 0.69
N LEU A 214 -13.48 6.86 0.47
CA LEU A 214 -12.58 7.44 1.45
C LEU A 214 -12.89 8.92 1.72
N GLU A 215 -13.28 9.68 0.71
CA GLU A 215 -13.76 11.06 0.89
C GLU A 215 -15.02 11.09 1.78
N SER A 216 -15.96 10.18 1.54
CA SER A 216 -17.16 10.05 2.35
C SER A 216 -16.83 9.72 3.82
N LEU A 217 -15.86 8.82 4.05
CA LEU A 217 -15.43 8.43 5.39
C LEU A 217 -14.72 9.56 6.12
N LEU A 218 -13.86 10.31 5.43
CA LEU A 218 -13.11 11.44 6.02
C LEU A 218 -13.98 12.68 6.25
N ALA A 219 -15.08 12.85 5.50
CA ALA A 219 -16.02 13.95 5.68
C ALA A 219 -16.96 13.77 6.88
N ARG A 220 -17.05 12.58 7.48
CA ARG A 220 -17.88 12.33 8.66
C ARG A 220 -17.23 12.97 9.89
N PRO A 221 -17.93 13.86 10.63
CA PRO A 221 -17.42 14.41 11.88
C PRO A 221 -17.19 13.27 12.88
N SER A 222 -16.02 13.30 13.55
CA SER A 222 -15.63 12.36 14.63
C SER A 222 -16.44 12.58 15.89
#